data_e083b18f7de60531cf76714f36e9ba2c
#
_entry.id   e083b18f7de60531cf76714f36e9ba2c
#
_cell.length_a   1.000
_cell.length_b   1.000
_cell.length_c   1.000
_cell.angle_alpha   90.00
_cell.angle_beta   90.00
_cell.angle_gamma   90.00
#
_symmetry.space_group_name_H-M   'P 1'
#
loop_
_entity.id
_entity.type
_entity.pdbx_description
1 polymer ?
#
loop_
_entity_poly.entity_id
_entity_poly.type
_entity_poly.pdbx_seq_one_letter_code
_entity_poly.pdbx_strand_id
1 'polypeptide(L)'
;MGLGKSVQVIARLVQERELFSSEEEIGRWEDEGDGENEENKGNKGEKCNKGDGQTRLSNLPPTLLIAPTSVVGNWQKEIAKFAPHLQSMIHHGSDRLQTTPEFKTACQQHDVIITSFTLARKDEKLLHGIKWQRIVLDEAQNIKNPKAAQTKAILKLSAKHRLALTGTPVENRLLDLWSIFNFLNPGYLGKEAQFRKSFEIPIQKDNDRIKSSTLKKLVEPLILRRVKTDKSIINDLPDKVEQKLYTNLTKEQASLYEIVVKDVEEKLQTVEGIQRKGLILSTLMKLKQICNHPAQFLQDNSEFSTERSHKLSRLVEMVDEAVSEGESLLIFSQFTEVCEQVEKYIKHNLRCNTYYLHGGTSRPRREKMITEFQEPDTEASVFILSLKAGGVGITLTKANHVFHFDRWWNPAVENQATDRAFRIGQQKNVFVHKFVAIGTLEEKIDQMIEDTKKLSASVVGNDESWLTELDNDAFKQLIALNKSAILE
;
A
#
# COMPACT_ATOMS: atom_id res chain seq x y z
N MET A 1 8.88 -1.61 -2.10
CA MET A 1 8.24 -0.41 -2.68
C MET A 1 9.27 0.68 -2.85
N GLY A 2 8.97 1.80 -3.55
CA GLY A 2 9.94 2.90 -3.73
C GLY A 2 11.04 2.67 -4.79
N LEU A 3 10.90 1.68 -5.67
CA LEU A 3 11.81 1.40 -6.79
C LEU A 3 11.33 2.03 -8.11
N GLY A 4 10.66 3.19 -8.05
CA GLY A 4 10.25 3.92 -9.24
C GLY A 4 9.21 3.23 -10.12
N LYS A 5 8.28 2.44 -9.55
CA LYS A 5 7.22 1.76 -10.34
C LYS A 5 6.45 2.73 -11.23
N SER A 6 6.05 3.87 -10.70
CA SER A 6 5.32 4.90 -11.46
C SER A 6 6.16 5.45 -12.61
N VAL A 7 7.43 5.76 -12.36
CA VAL A 7 8.36 6.26 -13.39
C VAL A 7 8.55 5.24 -14.51
N GLN A 8 8.65 3.94 -14.18
CA GLN A 8 8.76 2.87 -15.19
C GLN A 8 7.49 2.76 -16.04
N VAL A 9 6.31 2.90 -15.44
CA VAL A 9 5.05 2.94 -16.20
C VAL A 9 5.00 4.16 -17.09
N ILE A 10 5.33 5.34 -16.57
CA ILE A 10 5.36 6.59 -17.35
C ILE A 10 6.33 6.46 -18.54
N ALA A 11 7.55 5.97 -18.30
CA ALA A 11 8.54 5.74 -19.37
C ALA A 11 8.01 4.78 -20.45
N ARG A 12 7.29 3.70 -20.04
CA ARG A 12 6.67 2.77 -20.98
C ARG A 12 5.56 3.43 -21.79
N LEU A 13 4.74 4.31 -21.19
CA LEU A 13 3.70 5.03 -21.89
C LEU A 13 4.27 6.02 -22.92
N VAL A 14 5.35 6.70 -22.58
CA VAL A 14 6.09 7.58 -23.50
C VAL A 14 6.63 6.77 -24.68
N GLN A 15 7.38 5.71 -24.41
CA GLN A 15 7.97 4.86 -25.44
C GLN A 15 6.93 4.31 -26.43
N GLU A 16 5.78 3.85 -25.94
CA GLU A 16 4.71 3.33 -26.82
C GLU A 16 4.17 4.38 -27.78
N ARG A 17 4.08 5.64 -27.33
CA ARG A 17 3.55 6.73 -28.14
C ARG A 17 4.57 7.24 -29.16
N GLU A 18 5.84 7.29 -28.77
CA GLU A 18 6.93 7.65 -29.67
C GLU A 18 7.08 6.62 -30.82
N LEU A 19 7.07 5.32 -30.49
CA LEU A 19 7.14 4.25 -31.46
C LEU A 19 5.97 4.29 -32.46
N PHE A 20 4.75 4.57 -31.99
CA PHE A 20 3.57 4.64 -32.81
C PHE A 20 3.61 5.86 -33.74
N SER A 21 4.11 7.00 -33.27
CA SER A 21 4.28 8.21 -34.10
C SER A 21 5.29 8.00 -35.22
N SER A 22 6.39 7.28 -34.93
CA SER A 22 7.39 6.96 -35.97
C SER A 22 6.88 5.96 -37.01
N GLU A 23 6.05 4.99 -36.63
CA GLU A 23 5.42 4.06 -37.55
C GLU A 23 4.39 4.77 -38.48
N GLU A 24 3.61 5.74 -37.97
CA GLU A 24 2.70 6.56 -38.78
C GLU A 24 3.46 7.46 -39.75
N GLU A 25 4.61 7.99 -39.37
CA GLU A 25 5.47 8.78 -40.28
C GLU A 25 6.06 7.89 -41.37
N ILE A 26 6.58 6.70 -41.04
CA ILE A 26 7.13 5.76 -42.02
C ILE A 26 6.04 5.29 -43.01
N GLY A 27 4.85 4.93 -42.52
CA GLY A 27 3.72 4.54 -43.38
C GLY A 27 3.23 5.64 -44.32
N ARG A 28 3.38 6.94 -43.99
CA ARG A 28 3.09 8.04 -44.91
C ARG A 28 4.11 8.16 -46.01
N TRP A 29 5.38 7.87 -45.76
CA TRP A 29 6.42 7.90 -46.80
C TRP A 29 6.30 6.75 -47.79
N GLU A 30 5.76 5.60 -47.35
CA GLU A 30 5.49 4.46 -48.27
C GLU A 30 4.27 4.67 -49.15
N ASP A 31 3.23 5.40 -48.71
CA ASP A 31 2.04 5.74 -49.50
C ASP A 31 2.26 6.91 -50.46
N GLU A 32 3.25 7.77 -50.25
CA GLU A 32 3.59 8.88 -51.17
C GLU A 32 4.57 8.45 -52.26
N GLY A 33 5.06 7.21 -52.26
CA GLY A 33 6.06 6.70 -53.20
C GLY A 33 5.52 6.11 -54.53
N ASP A 34 4.22 5.78 -54.64
CA ASP A 34 3.63 5.14 -55.82
C ASP A 34 2.44 5.96 -56.38
N GLY A 35 2.75 7.06 -57.03
CA GLY A 35 1.66 7.83 -57.67
C GLY A 35 2.15 8.96 -58.57
N GLU A 36 2.79 8.63 -59.69
CA GLU A 36 2.85 9.57 -60.82
C GLU A 36 1.53 9.57 -61.60
N ASN A 37 1.09 10.81 -61.88
CA ASN A 37 0.07 11.22 -62.87
C ASN A 37 -1.42 11.06 -62.50
N GLU A 38 -2.07 12.19 -62.20
CA GLU A 38 -2.97 12.85 -63.16
C GLU A 38 -3.49 14.20 -62.64
N GLU A 39 -3.46 15.16 -63.48
CA GLU A 39 -3.98 16.52 -63.36
C GLU A 39 -5.49 16.54 -63.08
N ASN A 40 -6.00 17.25 -62.13
CA ASN A 40 -6.92 18.37 -62.36
C ASN A 40 -7.64 18.90 -61.08
N LYS A 41 -7.64 20.22 -61.00
CA LYS A 41 -8.66 21.14 -60.45
C LYS A 41 -8.94 21.14 -58.93
N GLY A 42 -8.35 22.14 -58.31
CA GLY A 42 -8.98 23.16 -57.49
C GLY A 42 -10.05 22.77 -56.47
N ASN A 43 -9.72 22.81 -55.18
CA ASN A 43 -10.55 23.60 -54.31
C ASN A 43 -9.81 23.96 -52.99
N LYS A 44 -9.89 25.22 -52.70
CA LYS A 44 -9.73 26.00 -51.45
C LYS A 44 -9.14 25.30 -50.24
N GLY A 45 -7.94 25.76 -49.90
CA GLY A 45 -7.33 25.55 -48.58
C GLY A 45 -8.19 26.03 -47.42
N GLU A 46 -8.56 25.15 -46.58
CA GLU A 46 -8.91 25.48 -45.18
C GLU A 46 -7.61 25.62 -44.38
N LYS A 47 -7.31 26.86 -44.02
CA LYS A 47 -6.27 27.20 -43.06
C LYS A 47 -6.67 26.55 -41.71
N CYS A 48 -6.00 25.49 -41.29
CA CYS A 48 -6.00 25.07 -39.91
C CYS A 48 -5.49 26.21 -39.06
N ASN A 49 -6.40 26.82 -38.32
CA ASN A 49 -6.06 27.71 -37.22
C ASN A 49 -5.20 26.94 -36.22
N LYS A 50 -3.94 27.34 -36.10
CA LYS A 50 -3.09 26.98 -34.95
C LYS A 50 -3.65 27.71 -33.72
N GLY A 51 -4.61 27.11 -33.05
CA GLY A 51 -4.91 27.43 -31.65
C GLY A 51 -3.83 26.81 -30.76
N ASP A 52 -3.37 27.53 -29.75
CA ASP A 52 -2.42 27.11 -28.73
C ASP A 52 -2.98 25.99 -27.83
N GLY A 53 -3.31 24.84 -28.41
CA GLY A 53 -3.66 23.62 -27.77
C GLY A 53 -2.52 22.64 -27.94
N GLN A 54 -1.89 22.20 -26.84
CA GLN A 54 -0.92 21.14 -26.88
C GLN A 54 -1.50 19.92 -27.60
N THR A 55 -0.95 19.63 -28.78
CA THR A 55 -1.41 18.55 -29.65
C THR A 55 -0.96 17.21 -29.05
N ARG A 56 -1.84 16.23 -29.01
CA ARG A 56 -1.57 14.87 -28.56
C ARG A 56 -0.44 14.25 -29.38
N LEU A 57 0.50 13.54 -28.74
CA LEU A 57 1.66 12.94 -29.40
C LEU A 57 1.33 11.82 -30.38
N SER A 58 0.20 11.16 -30.26
CA SER A 58 -0.19 10.05 -31.14
C SER A 58 -1.69 9.80 -31.14
N ASN A 59 -2.22 9.17 -32.19
CA ASN A 59 -3.61 8.71 -32.28
C ASN A 59 -3.90 7.43 -31.49
N LEU A 60 -2.99 6.96 -30.63
CA LEU A 60 -3.21 5.80 -29.78
C LEU A 60 -4.39 6.01 -28.83
N PRO A 61 -5.21 4.97 -28.58
CA PRO A 61 -6.23 5.04 -27.54
C PRO A 61 -5.65 5.39 -26.17
N PRO A 62 -6.45 5.98 -25.26
CA PRO A 62 -5.95 6.36 -23.94
C PRO A 62 -5.60 5.16 -23.07
N THR A 63 -4.77 5.42 -22.07
CA THR A 63 -4.48 4.50 -20.97
C THR A 63 -5.40 4.78 -19.78
N LEU A 64 -6.05 3.77 -19.22
CA LEU A 64 -6.78 3.86 -17.97
C LEU A 64 -5.87 3.45 -16.82
N LEU A 65 -5.64 4.37 -15.88
CA LEU A 65 -4.89 4.12 -14.65
C LEU A 65 -5.85 4.09 -13.48
N ILE A 66 -5.96 2.94 -12.81
CA ILE A 66 -6.81 2.73 -11.64
C ILE A 66 -5.92 2.59 -10.42
N ALA A 67 -6.09 3.49 -9.46
CA ALA A 67 -5.25 3.57 -8.26
C ALA A 67 -6.10 3.78 -6.99
N PRO A 68 -5.56 3.54 -5.79
CA PRO A 68 -6.21 3.97 -4.58
C PRO A 68 -6.47 5.49 -4.58
N THR A 69 -7.61 5.91 -4.03
CA THR A 69 -8.03 7.33 -4.02
C THR A 69 -6.94 8.29 -3.53
N SER A 70 -6.17 7.84 -2.53
CA SER A 70 -5.10 8.63 -1.91
C SER A 70 -3.89 8.92 -2.82
N VAL A 71 -3.72 8.17 -3.91
CA VAL A 71 -2.57 8.35 -4.84
C VAL A 71 -2.96 8.87 -6.22
N VAL A 72 -4.25 9.03 -6.50
CA VAL A 72 -4.74 9.57 -7.78
C VAL A 72 -4.06 10.90 -8.14
N GLY A 73 -3.99 11.85 -7.20
CA GLY A 73 -3.31 13.13 -7.43
C GLY A 73 -1.79 13.04 -7.51
N ASN A 74 -1.19 12.05 -6.83
CA ASN A 74 0.25 11.83 -6.90
C ASN A 74 0.65 11.34 -8.31
N TRP A 75 -0.14 10.45 -8.90
CA TRP A 75 0.09 9.99 -10.27
C TRP A 75 0.07 11.15 -11.28
N GLN A 76 -0.88 12.08 -11.16
CA GLN A 76 -0.92 13.25 -12.02
C GLN A 76 0.33 14.14 -11.87
N LYS A 77 0.77 14.38 -10.62
CA LYS A 77 2.00 15.14 -10.34
C LYS A 77 3.24 14.44 -10.89
N GLU A 78 3.33 13.12 -10.79
CA GLU A 78 4.45 12.36 -11.34
C GLU A 78 4.45 12.37 -12.88
N ILE A 79 3.30 12.25 -13.53
CA ILE A 79 3.18 12.38 -15.00
C ILE A 79 3.63 13.77 -15.42
N ALA A 80 3.11 14.82 -14.80
CA ALA A 80 3.49 16.20 -15.12
C ALA A 80 4.99 16.47 -14.93
N LYS A 81 5.61 15.82 -13.93
CA LYS A 81 7.05 15.96 -13.65
C LYS A 81 7.93 15.20 -14.64
N PHE A 82 7.62 13.95 -14.96
CA PHE A 82 8.50 13.06 -15.72
C PHE A 82 8.14 12.94 -17.21
N ALA A 83 6.92 13.31 -17.58
CA ALA A 83 6.43 13.29 -18.96
C ALA A 83 5.41 14.42 -19.18
N PRO A 84 5.83 15.70 -19.13
CA PRO A 84 4.94 16.86 -19.22
C PRO A 84 4.16 16.94 -20.54
N HIS A 85 4.61 16.26 -21.58
CA HIS A 85 3.96 16.17 -22.87
C HIS A 85 2.77 15.18 -22.90
N LEU A 86 2.65 14.28 -21.90
CA LEU A 86 1.49 13.40 -21.80
C LEU A 86 0.32 14.13 -21.14
N GLN A 87 -0.79 14.22 -21.89
CA GLN A 87 -2.02 14.81 -21.37
C GLN A 87 -2.71 13.85 -20.41
N SER A 88 -2.87 14.25 -19.15
CA SER A 88 -3.52 13.42 -18.15
C SER A 88 -4.76 14.07 -17.54
N MET A 89 -5.83 13.31 -17.36
CA MET A 89 -7.08 13.74 -16.73
C MET A 89 -7.37 12.91 -15.48
N ILE A 90 -7.76 13.57 -14.39
CA ILE A 90 -8.31 12.91 -13.21
C ILE A 90 -9.82 12.77 -13.36
N HIS A 91 -10.31 11.53 -13.44
CA HIS A 91 -11.73 11.18 -13.34
C HIS A 91 -12.05 10.83 -11.88
N HIS A 92 -12.26 11.86 -11.05
CA HIS A 92 -12.51 11.72 -9.61
C HIS A 92 -13.26 12.95 -9.05
N GLY A 93 -13.98 12.77 -7.94
CA GLY A 93 -14.73 13.85 -7.28
C GLY A 93 -16.17 13.97 -7.76
N SER A 94 -16.87 15.01 -7.26
CA SER A 94 -18.25 15.36 -7.62
C SER A 94 -18.35 15.85 -9.06
N ASP A 95 -17.33 16.58 -9.50
CA ASP A 95 -17.31 17.32 -10.77
C ASP A 95 -16.78 16.47 -11.94
N ARG A 96 -16.61 15.16 -11.72
CA ARG A 96 -16.18 14.26 -12.79
C ARG A 96 -17.26 14.12 -13.86
N LEU A 97 -16.84 13.91 -15.09
CA LEU A 97 -17.74 13.68 -16.22
C LEU A 97 -18.60 12.44 -16.01
N GLN A 98 -19.91 12.60 -16.15
CA GLN A 98 -20.88 11.53 -15.90
C GLN A 98 -21.63 11.09 -17.18
N THR A 99 -21.57 11.88 -18.25
CA THR A 99 -22.20 11.56 -19.52
C THR A 99 -21.22 10.85 -20.47
N THR A 100 -21.74 9.86 -21.20
CA THR A 100 -20.93 9.09 -22.15
C THR A 100 -20.32 9.93 -23.27
N PRO A 101 -21.04 10.89 -23.90
CA PRO A 101 -20.45 11.71 -24.96
C PRO A 101 -19.30 12.58 -24.48
N GLU A 102 -19.49 13.30 -23.37
CA GLU A 102 -18.45 14.17 -22.81
C GLU A 102 -17.22 13.38 -22.37
N PHE A 103 -17.43 12.25 -21.71
CA PHE A 103 -16.34 11.38 -21.29
C PHE A 103 -15.56 10.82 -22.47
N LYS A 104 -16.25 10.42 -23.55
CA LYS A 104 -15.62 9.95 -24.79
C LYS A 104 -14.77 11.03 -25.45
N THR A 105 -15.29 12.25 -25.54
CA THR A 105 -14.55 13.41 -26.06
C THR A 105 -13.31 13.70 -25.20
N ALA A 106 -13.44 13.72 -23.89
CA ALA A 106 -12.31 13.89 -22.99
C ALA A 106 -11.26 12.78 -23.14
N CYS A 107 -11.67 11.52 -23.31
CA CYS A 107 -10.77 10.40 -23.59
C CYS A 107 -10.02 10.55 -24.94
N GLN A 108 -10.58 11.23 -25.91
CA GLN A 108 -9.90 11.53 -27.17
C GLN A 108 -8.84 12.64 -27.04
N GLN A 109 -8.98 13.51 -26.04
CA GLN A 109 -8.08 14.63 -25.79
C GLN A 109 -6.94 14.30 -24.79
N HIS A 110 -7.03 13.19 -24.07
CA HIS A 110 -6.08 12.85 -23.03
C HIS A 110 -5.42 11.49 -23.30
N ASP A 111 -4.16 11.39 -22.90
CA ASP A 111 -3.35 10.17 -23.04
C ASP A 111 -3.56 9.21 -21.88
N VAL A 112 -3.79 9.76 -20.68
CA VAL A 112 -3.94 9.00 -19.45
C VAL A 112 -5.16 9.48 -18.69
N ILE A 113 -6.10 8.56 -18.42
CA ILE A 113 -7.25 8.80 -17.55
C ILE A 113 -6.98 8.13 -16.21
N ILE A 114 -6.96 8.91 -15.13
CA ILE A 114 -6.64 8.45 -13.79
C ILE A 114 -7.92 8.38 -12.96
N THR A 115 -8.24 7.22 -12.40
CA THR A 115 -9.43 7.05 -11.56
C THR A 115 -9.14 6.17 -10.34
N SER A 116 -10.12 6.05 -9.44
CA SER A 116 -10.02 5.17 -8.28
C SER A 116 -10.76 3.84 -8.50
N PHE A 117 -10.38 2.80 -7.74
CA PHE A 117 -11.04 1.50 -7.77
C PHE A 117 -12.56 1.59 -7.52
N THR A 118 -12.97 2.45 -6.59
CA THR A 118 -14.39 2.67 -6.27
C THR A 118 -15.13 3.27 -7.44
N LEU A 119 -14.54 4.26 -8.12
CA LEU A 119 -15.15 4.91 -9.27
C LEU A 119 -15.11 4.03 -10.50
N ALA A 120 -14.06 3.24 -10.71
CA ALA A 120 -14.03 2.24 -11.76
C ALA A 120 -15.22 1.26 -11.69
N ARG A 121 -15.69 0.93 -10.47
CA ARG A 121 -16.92 0.16 -10.27
C ARG A 121 -18.18 0.98 -10.50
N LYS A 122 -18.25 2.21 -9.96
CA LYS A 122 -19.47 3.05 -10.06
C LYS A 122 -19.76 3.47 -11.49
N ASP A 123 -18.72 3.83 -12.22
CA ASP A 123 -18.79 4.37 -13.57
C ASP A 123 -18.43 3.28 -14.62
N GLU A 124 -18.66 1.99 -14.29
CA GLU A 124 -18.38 0.81 -15.14
C GLU A 124 -18.89 1.00 -16.59
N LYS A 125 -20.14 1.50 -16.73
CA LYS A 125 -20.76 1.70 -18.05
C LYS A 125 -20.00 2.73 -18.90
N LEU A 126 -19.52 3.83 -18.32
CA LEU A 126 -18.73 4.84 -19.02
C LEU A 126 -17.40 4.26 -19.50
N LEU A 127 -16.71 3.55 -18.59
CA LEU A 127 -15.40 2.97 -18.87
C LEU A 127 -15.45 1.84 -19.91
N HIS A 128 -16.54 1.05 -19.96
CA HIS A 128 -16.77 0.03 -20.97
C HIS A 128 -16.94 0.60 -22.38
N GLY A 129 -17.46 1.82 -22.52
CA GLY A 129 -17.69 2.49 -23.80
C GLY A 129 -16.42 2.95 -24.50
N ILE A 130 -15.24 2.83 -23.86
CA ILE A 130 -13.96 3.32 -24.37
C ILE A 130 -13.08 2.14 -24.78
N LYS A 131 -12.38 2.28 -25.91
CA LYS A 131 -11.28 1.38 -26.28
C LYS A 131 -10.03 1.83 -25.55
N TRP A 132 -9.50 1.01 -24.66
CA TRP A 132 -8.29 1.32 -23.91
C TRP A 132 -7.06 0.70 -24.58
N GLN A 133 -6.01 1.47 -24.76
CA GLN A 133 -4.71 0.94 -25.18
C GLN A 133 -4.13 0.06 -24.05
N ARG A 134 -4.21 0.58 -22.81
CA ARG A 134 -3.71 -0.10 -21.64
C ARG A 134 -4.60 0.16 -20.42
N ILE A 135 -4.72 -0.84 -19.53
CA ILE A 135 -5.22 -0.65 -18.18
C ILE A 135 -4.09 -0.92 -17.21
N VAL A 136 -3.79 0.06 -16.37
CA VAL A 136 -2.78 -0.04 -15.29
C VAL A 136 -3.50 -0.08 -13.95
N LEU A 137 -3.23 -1.09 -13.12
CA LEU A 137 -3.68 -1.12 -11.73
C LEU A 137 -2.51 -0.80 -10.83
N ASP A 138 -2.62 0.25 -10.03
CA ASP A 138 -1.69 0.50 -8.93
C ASP A 138 -2.24 -0.09 -7.64
N GLU A 139 -1.37 -0.69 -6.83
CA GLU A 139 -1.74 -1.50 -5.66
C GLU A 139 -2.78 -2.58 -6.03
N ALA A 140 -2.39 -3.44 -6.99
CA ALA A 140 -3.27 -4.46 -7.59
C ALA A 140 -3.85 -5.46 -6.59
N GLN A 141 -3.34 -5.54 -5.35
CA GLN A 141 -3.98 -6.31 -4.28
C GLN A 141 -5.42 -5.83 -3.96
N ASN A 142 -5.83 -4.66 -4.43
CA ASN A 142 -7.21 -4.19 -4.33
C ASN A 142 -8.22 -5.05 -5.14
N ILE A 143 -7.73 -5.88 -6.06
CA ILE A 143 -8.55 -6.86 -6.81
C ILE A 143 -8.29 -8.31 -6.39
N LYS A 144 -7.69 -8.56 -5.24
CA LYS A 144 -7.35 -9.91 -4.75
C LYS A 144 -8.57 -10.82 -4.55
N ASN A 145 -9.72 -10.26 -4.19
CA ASN A 145 -10.95 -11.04 -4.03
C ASN A 145 -11.76 -11.08 -5.33
N PRO A 146 -11.77 -12.21 -6.07
CA PRO A 146 -12.49 -12.32 -7.35
C PRO A 146 -14.01 -12.20 -7.22
N LYS A 147 -14.57 -12.41 -6.02
CA LYS A 147 -16.01 -12.32 -5.74
C LYS A 147 -16.47 -10.89 -5.47
N ALA A 148 -15.56 -9.99 -5.13
CA ALA A 148 -15.89 -8.59 -4.86
C ALA A 148 -16.48 -7.89 -6.11
N ALA A 149 -17.51 -7.08 -5.91
CA ALA A 149 -18.15 -6.33 -7.00
C ALA A 149 -17.14 -5.41 -7.74
N GLN A 150 -16.20 -4.81 -7.02
CA GLN A 150 -15.12 -4.00 -7.57
C GLN A 150 -14.23 -4.80 -8.52
N THR A 151 -13.79 -6.00 -8.10
CA THR A 151 -12.95 -6.88 -8.92
C THR A 151 -13.68 -7.31 -10.17
N LYS A 152 -14.96 -7.72 -10.04
CA LYS A 152 -15.79 -8.12 -11.18
C LYS A 152 -15.96 -7.01 -12.22
N ALA A 153 -16.17 -5.76 -11.78
CA ALA A 153 -16.27 -4.60 -12.67
C ALA A 153 -14.96 -4.37 -13.44
N ILE A 154 -13.81 -4.43 -12.76
CA ILE A 154 -12.50 -4.22 -13.38
C ILE A 154 -12.11 -5.35 -14.33
N LEU A 155 -12.43 -6.60 -14.00
CA LEU A 155 -12.15 -7.76 -14.86
C LEU A 155 -12.90 -7.71 -16.20
N LYS A 156 -14.06 -7.05 -16.26
CA LYS A 156 -14.84 -6.88 -17.48
C LYS A 156 -14.30 -5.80 -18.43
N LEU A 157 -13.47 -4.88 -17.94
CA LEU A 157 -12.88 -3.83 -18.79
C LEU A 157 -11.96 -4.45 -19.85
N SER A 158 -12.09 -3.97 -21.10
CA SER A 158 -11.30 -4.45 -22.22
C SER A 158 -10.16 -3.48 -22.56
N ALA A 159 -8.96 -4.01 -22.78
CA ALA A 159 -7.80 -3.24 -23.19
C ALA A 159 -6.87 -4.11 -24.05
N LYS A 160 -6.06 -3.47 -24.90
CA LYS A 160 -5.03 -4.18 -25.70
C LYS A 160 -3.93 -4.73 -24.78
N HIS A 161 -3.53 -3.98 -23.74
CA HIS A 161 -2.52 -4.38 -22.78
C HIS A 161 -3.02 -4.19 -21.34
N ARG A 162 -2.50 -4.98 -20.42
CA ARG A 162 -2.81 -4.87 -18.98
C ARG A 162 -1.53 -4.92 -18.18
N LEU A 163 -1.47 -4.11 -17.13
CA LEU A 163 -0.34 -4.02 -16.21
C LEU A 163 -0.83 -3.93 -14.78
N ALA A 164 -0.20 -4.65 -13.88
CA ALA A 164 -0.51 -4.63 -12.45
C ALA A 164 0.76 -4.26 -11.65
N LEU A 165 0.65 -3.24 -10.83
CA LEU A 165 1.69 -2.83 -9.90
C LEU A 165 1.29 -3.24 -8.49
N THR A 166 2.16 -3.91 -7.79
CA THR A 166 1.94 -4.27 -6.39
C THR A 166 3.27 -4.36 -5.65
N GLY A 167 3.22 -4.06 -4.35
CA GLY A 167 4.35 -4.35 -3.44
C GLY A 167 4.37 -5.81 -2.99
N THR A 168 3.20 -6.44 -3.00
CA THR A 168 2.93 -7.77 -2.45
C THR A 168 1.98 -8.53 -3.37
N PRO A 169 2.50 -9.28 -4.36
CA PRO A 169 1.65 -9.99 -5.33
C PRO A 169 0.82 -11.12 -4.69
N VAL A 170 1.29 -11.65 -3.57
CA VAL A 170 0.56 -12.61 -2.73
C VAL A 170 0.60 -12.09 -1.31
N GLU A 171 -0.55 -11.69 -0.78
CA GLU A 171 -0.65 -11.26 0.62
C GLU A 171 -1.08 -12.41 1.53
N ASN A 172 -2.15 -13.12 1.17
CA ASN A 172 -2.83 -14.02 2.09
C ASN A 172 -3.11 -15.42 1.51
N ARG A 173 -3.50 -15.50 0.25
CA ARG A 173 -3.92 -16.75 -0.39
C ARG A 173 -3.38 -16.81 -1.81
N LEU A 174 -3.15 -18.03 -2.27
CA LEU A 174 -2.81 -18.25 -3.69
C LEU A 174 -3.91 -17.76 -4.64
N LEU A 175 -5.15 -17.72 -4.16
CA LEU A 175 -6.27 -17.16 -4.92
C LEU A 175 -6.12 -15.65 -5.19
N ASP A 176 -5.40 -14.92 -4.34
CA ASP A 176 -5.08 -13.51 -4.57
C ASP A 176 -4.19 -13.35 -5.82
N LEU A 177 -3.19 -14.22 -5.96
CA LEU A 177 -2.34 -14.30 -7.15
C LEU A 177 -3.17 -14.65 -8.39
N TRP A 178 -4.04 -15.67 -8.28
CA TRP A 178 -4.93 -16.07 -9.38
C TRP A 178 -5.79 -14.90 -9.86
N SER A 179 -6.35 -14.12 -8.96
CA SER A 179 -7.19 -12.96 -9.31
C SER A 179 -6.43 -11.90 -10.10
N ILE A 180 -5.19 -11.58 -9.69
CA ILE A 180 -4.32 -10.63 -10.39
C ILE A 180 -3.95 -11.19 -11.78
N PHE A 181 -3.58 -12.47 -11.87
CA PHE A 181 -3.25 -13.10 -13.15
C PHE A 181 -4.45 -13.23 -14.08
N ASN A 182 -5.65 -13.45 -13.55
CA ASN A 182 -6.88 -13.46 -14.34
C ASN A 182 -7.24 -12.06 -14.87
N PHE A 183 -6.81 -10.98 -14.18
CA PHE A 183 -6.85 -9.64 -14.75
C PHE A 183 -5.81 -9.48 -15.86
N LEU A 184 -4.55 -9.85 -15.64
CA LEU A 184 -3.45 -9.66 -16.60
C LEU A 184 -3.67 -10.45 -17.89
N ASN A 185 -3.92 -11.75 -17.75
CA ASN A 185 -4.08 -12.70 -18.84
C ASN A 185 -5.27 -13.63 -18.52
N PRO A 186 -6.49 -13.27 -18.91
CA PRO A 186 -7.68 -14.06 -18.61
C PRO A 186 -7.53 -15.52 -19.03
N GLY A 187 -7.77 -16.44 -18.09
CA GLY A 187 -7.69 -17.87 -18.35
C GLY A 187 -6.30 -18.50 -18.27
N TYR A 188 -5.21 -17.73 -18.14
CA TYR A 188 -3.83 -18.25 -18.11
C TYR A 188 -3.61 -19.29 -17.00
N LEU A 189 -4.12 -19.07 -15.81
CA LEU A 189 -4.06 -20.01 -14.69
C LEU A 189 -5.32 -20.91 -14.58
N GLY A 190 -6.13 -20.97 -15.63
CA GLY A 190 -7.37 -21.74 -15.66
C GLY A 190 -8.52 -21.09 -14.88
N LYS A 191 -9.64 -21.79 -14.76
CA LYS A 191 -10.82 -21.34 -13.98
C LYS A 191 -10.51 -21.38 -12.47
N GLU A 192 -11.14 -20.50 -11.67
CA GLU A 192 -10.99 -20.42 -10.21
C GLU A 192 -11.07 -21.79 -9.53
N ALA A 193 -12.12 -22.56 -9.80
CA ALA A 193 -12.33 -23.86 -9.18
C ALA A 193 -11.20 -24.87 -9.52
N GLN A 194 -10.71 -24.83 -10.75
CA GLN A 194 -9.61 -25.67 -11.20
C GLN A 194 -8.30 -25.27 -10.54
N PHE A 195 -8.00 -23.97 -10.47
CA PHE A 195 -6.82 -23.46 -9.79
C PHE A 195 -6.78 -23.83 -8.31
N ARG A 196 -7.93 -23.70 -7.62
CA ARG A 196 -8.07 -24.13 -6.22
C ARG A 196 -7.74 -25.61 -6.02
N LYS A 197 -8.29 -26.48 -6.89
CA LYS A 197 -8.07 -27.92 -6.81
C LYS A 197 -6.63 -28.30 -7.17
N SER A 198 -6.04 -27.65 -8.19
CA SER A 198 -4.73 -28.04 -8.73
C SER A 198 -3.55 -27.42 -7.99
N PHE A 199 -3.70 -26.24 -7.41
CA PHE A 199 -2.62 -25.50 -6.78
C PHE A 199 -2.94 -25.03 -5.36
N GLU A 200 -4.06 -24.31 -5.10
CA GLU A 200 -4.31 -23.70 -3.79
C GLU A 200 -4.38 -24.75 -2.67
N ILE A 201 -5.25 -25.76 -2.82
CA ILE A 201 -5.44 -26.80 -1.79
C ILE A 201 -4.16 -27.63 -1.58
N PRO A 202 -3.51 -28.20 -2.61
CA PRO A 202 -2.30 -28.98 -2.43
C PRO A 202 -1.16 -28.19 -1.80
N ILE A 203 -0.95 -26.93 -2.19
CA ILE A 203 0.14 -26.11 -1.69
C ILE A 203 -0.13 -25.64 -0.25
N GLN A 204 -1.35 -25.14 0.05
CA GLN A 204 -1.65 -24.55 1.35
C GLN A 204 -2.00 -25.57 2.44
N LYS A 205 -2.65 -26.70 2.09
CA LYS A 205 -3.01 -27.73 3.06
C LYS A 205 -2.01 -28.86 3.15
N ASP A 206 -1.51 -29.32 1.99
CA ASP A 206 -0.70 -30.52 1.91
C ASP A 206 0.81 -30.21 1.80
N ASN A 207 1.20 -28.93 1.78
CA ASN A 207 2.57 -28.43 1.60
C ASN A 207 3.27 -29.03 0.36
N ASP A 208 2.55 -29.26 -0.74
CA ASP A 208 3.07 -29.86 -1.96
C ASP A 208 4.11 -28.96 -2.65
N ARG A 209 5.39 -29.31 -2.46
CA ARG A 209 6.53 -28.57 -3.01
C ARG A 209 6.60 -28.65 -4.53
N ILE A 210 6.13 -29.75 -5.14
CA ILE A 210 6.15 -29.93 -6.59
C ILE A 210 5.16 -28.97 -7.23
N LYS A 211 3.93 -28.92 -6.71
CA LYS A 211 2.90 -27.97 -7.18
C LYS A 211 3.33 -26.51 -6.97
N SER A 212 3.96 -26.21 -5.84
CA SER A 212 4.52 -24.89 -5.55
C SER A 212 5.59 -24.50 -6.58
N SER A 213 6.55 -25.38 -6.87
CA SER A 213 7.59 -25.16 -7.88
C SER A 213 7.00 -24.98 -9.28
N THR A 214 6.00 -25.79 -9.63
CA THR A 214 5.30 -25.70 -10.93
C THR A 214 4.60 -24.33 -11.07
N LEU A 215 3.84 -23.90 -10.05
CA LEU A 215 3.17 -22.60 -10.07
C LEU A 215 4.19 -21.47 -10.19
N LYS A 216 5.29 -21.54 -9.43
CA LYS A 216 6.38 -20.54 -9.51
C LYS A 216 6.90 -20.40 -10.94
N LYS A 217 7.23 -21.51 -11.61
CA LYS A 217 7.72 -21.51 -13.00
C LYS A 217 6.71 -20.91 -13.99
N LEU A 218 5.41 -21.10 -13.74
CA LEU A 218 4.36 -20.52 -14.59
C LEU A 218 4.27 -19.00 -14.45
N VAL A 219 4.39 -18.45 -13.22
CA VAL A 219 4.16 -17.05 -12.96
C VAL A 219 5.42 -16.18 -13.05
N GLU A 220 6.59 -16.74 -12.78
CA GLU A 220 7.88 -16.04 -12.72
C GLU A 220 8.23 -15.25 -14.00
N PRO A 221 8.01 -15.75 -15.23
CA PRO A 221 8.29 -15.00 -16.45
C PRO A 221 7.44 -13.74 -16.64
N LEU A 222 6.31 -13.65 -15.96
CA LEU A 222 5.37 -12.53 -16.05
C LEU A 222 5.47 -11.56 -14.87
N ILE A 223 6.39 -11.81 -13.91
CA ILE A 223 6.59 -10.99 -12.73
C ILE A 223 7.99 -10.36 -12.76
N LEU A 224 8.04 -9.04 -12.83
CA LEU A 224 9.27 -8.30 -12.60
C LEU A 224 9.34 -7.90 -11.12
N ARG A 225 10.14 -8.64 -10.33
CA ARG A 225 10.37 -8.34 -8.92
C ARG A 225 11.77 -7.76 -8.72
N ARG A 226 11.83 -6.56 -8.15
CA ARG A 226 13.08 -5.90 -7.73
C ARG A 226 13.07 -5.71 -6.23
N VAL A 227 14.22 -5.92 -5.60
CA VAL A 227 14.42 -5.67 -4.17
C VAL A 227 15.41 -4.53 -3.98
N LYS A 228 15.19 -3.68 -2.98
CA LYS A 228 16.02 -2.50 -2.70
C LYS A 228 17.42 -2.86 -2.19
N THR A 229 17.59 -4.09 -1.71
CA THR A 229 18.87 -4.60 -1.23
C THR A 229 19.80 -5.05 -2.36
N ASP A 230 19.33 -5.07 -3.59
CA ASP A 230 20.14 -5.41 -4.74
C ASP A 230 20.90 -4.17 -5.22
N LYS A 231 22.17 -4.08 -4.85
CA LYS A 231 23.06 -2.96 -5.20
C LYS A 231 23.32 -2.84 -6.71
N SER A 232 23.05 -3.90 -7.50
CA SER A 232 23.12 -3.81 -8.97
C SER A 232 21.96 -2.99 -9.57
N ILE A 233 20.88 -2.84 -8.82
CA ILE A 233 19.67 -2.11 -9.26
C ILE A 233 19.67 -0.67 -8.75
N ILE A 234 20.09 -0.45 -7.50
CA ILE A 234 20.16 0.89 -6.88
C ILE A 234 21.39 0.98 -5.98
N ASN A 235 22.28 1.92 -6.33
CA ASN A 235 23.45 2.27 -5.53
C ASN A 235 23.23 3.49 -4.63
N ASP A 236 22.16 4.27 -4.85
CA ASP A 236 21.98 5.61 -4.27
C ASP A 236 21.12 5.59 -3.00
N LEU A 237 20.64 4.42 -2.55
CA LEU A 237 19.91 4.31 -1.28
C LEU A 237 20.92 4.09 -0.14
N PRO A 238 20.85 4.90 0.92
CA PRO A 238 21.63 4.66 2.13
C PRO A 238 21.23 3.36 2.82
N ASP A 239 21.92 3.00 3.89
CA ASP A 239 21.62 1.78 4.61
C ASP A 239 20.32 1.89 5.42
N LYS A 240 19.65 0.74 5.57
CA LYS A 240 18.48 0.60 6.44
C LYS A 240 18.84 -0.34 7.58
N VAL A 241 18.79 0.18 8.80
CA VAL A 241 19.07 -0.57 10.04
C VAL A 241 17.74 -0.83 10.76
N GLU A 242 17.36 -2.09 10.92
CA GLU A 242 16.15 -2.46 11.67
C GLU A 242 16.53 -3.01 13.06
N GLN A 243 15.88 -2.46 14.10
CA GLN A 243 16.06 -2.87 15.48
C GLN A 243 14.71 -3.21 16.11
N LYS A 244 14.68 -4.25 16.94
CA LYS A 244 13.56 -4.57 17.82
C LYS A 244 13.83 -3.98 19.20
N LEU A 245 12.87 -3.24 19.71
CA LEU A 245 12.92 -2.62 21.03
C LEU A 245 12.00 -3.39 21.95
N TYR A 246 12.59 -4.18 22.81
CA TYR A 246 11.86 -4.98 23.79
C TYR A 246 11.57 -4.15 25.03
N THR A 247 10.29 -4.10 25.44
CA THR A 247 9.83 -3.37 26.61
C THR A 247 9.00 -4.27 27.52
N ASN A 248 9.14 -4.11 28.83
CA ASN A 248 8.32 -4.83 29.80
C ASN A 248 6.96 -4.14 29.98
N LEU A 249 5.96 -4.86 30.48
CA LEU A 249 4.73 -4.26 30.96
C LEU A 249 4.93 -3.64 32.34
N THR A 250 4.20 -2.56 32.62
CA THR A 250 4.04 -2.08 34.02
C THR A 250 3.15 -3.03 34.82
N LYS A 251 3.16 -2.93 36.15
CA LYS A 251 2.27 -3.74 37.02
C LYS A 251 0.79 -3.52 36.67
N GLU A 252 0.41 -2.28 36.36
CA GLU A 252 -0.94 -1.94 35.89
C GLU A 252 -1.30 -2.67 34.61
N GLN A 253 -0.43 -2.57 33.58
CA GLN A 253 -0.64 -3.26 32.29
C GLN A 253 -0.74 -4.78 32.45
N ALA A 254 0.13 -5.39 33.28
CA ALA A 254 0.11 -6.81 33.50
C ALA A 254 -1.18 -7.27 34.17
N SER A 255 -1.67 -6.53 35.18
CA SER A 255 -2.94 -6.82 35.85
C SER A 255 -4.14 -6.74 34.93
N LEU A 256 -4.20 -5.69 34.07
CA LEU A 256 -5.25 -5.53 33.04
C LEU A 256 -5.19 -6.66 32.01
N TYR A 257 -4.00 -7.04 31.61
CA TYR A 257 -3.77 -8.11 30.65
C TYR A 257 -4.28 -9.46 31.18
N GLU A 258 -3.94 -9.80 32.44
CA GLU A 258 -4.41 -11.04 33.11
C GLU A 258 -5.94 -11.07 33.22
N ILE A 259 -6.58 -9.94 33.56
CA ILE A 259 -8.04 -9.86 33.70
C ILE A 259 -8.67 -10.21 32.31
N VAL A 260 -8.17 -9.64 31.24
CA VAL A 260 -8.70 -9.92 29.89
C VAL A 260 -8.47 -11.38 29.50
N VAL A 261 -7.31 -11.95 29.79
CA VAL A 261 -7.00 -13.37 29.50
C VAL A 261 -7.97 -14.29 30.22
N LYS A 262 -8.18 -14.10 31.54
CA LYS A 262 -9.11 -14.92 32.37
C LYS A 262 -10.55 -14.82 31.84
N ASP A 263 -11.05 -13.62 31.59
CA ASP A 263 -12.39 -13.39 31.03
C ASP A 263 -12.62 -14.16 29.73
N VAL A 264 -11.60 -14.18 28.89
CA VAL A 264 -11.67 -14.87 27.60
C VAL A 264 -11.58 -16.38 27.73
N GLU A 265 -10.74 -16.90 28.60
CA GLU A 265 -10.64 -18.36 28.88
C GLU A 265 -11.97 -18.96 29.33
N GLU A 266 -12.74 -18.21 30.12
CA GLU A 266 -14.08 -18.61 30.55
C GLU A 266 -15.07 -18.58 29.39
N LYS A 267 -15.08 -17.49 28.58
CA LYS A 267 -16.00 -17.30 27.46
C LYS A 267 -15.76 -18.27 26.32
N LEU A 268 -14.50 -18.65 26.06
CA LEU A 268 -14.15 -19.58 24.97
C LEU A 268 -14.77 -20.97 25.14
N GLN A 269 -15.18 -21.34 26.35
CA GLN A 269 -15.85 -22.63 26.61
C GLN A 269 -17.30 -22.64 26.17
N THR A 270 -17.93 -21.48 25.99
CA THR A 270 -19.36 -21.33 25.75
C THR A 270 -19.74 -20.80 24.38
N VAL A 271 -18.76 -20.32 23.59
CA VAL A 271 -19.03 -19.68 22.29
C VAL A 271 -18.46 -20.47 21.13
N GLU A 272 -19.22 -20.51 20.02
CA GLU A 272 -18.83 -21.21 18.79
C GLU A 272 -19.04 -20.35 17.53
N GLY A 273 -18.49 -20.79 16.40
CA GLY A 273 -18.72 -20.22 15.09
C GLY A 273 -18.35 -18.74 14.98
N ILE A 274 -19.27 -17.89 14.52
CA ILE A 274 -19.05 -16.45 14.29
C ILE A 274 -18.80 -15.71 15.61
N GLN A 275 -19.47 -16.09 16.69
CA GLN A 275 -19.28 -15.44 18.00
C GLN A 275 -17.86 -15.70 18.55
N ARG A 276 -17.36 -16.92 18.38
CA ARG A 276 -15.98 -17.27 18.75
C ARG A 276 -14.97 -16.43 17.95
N LYS A 277 -15.15 -16.30 16.63
CA LYS A 277 -14.27 -15.47 15.81
C LYS A 277 -14.28 -14.00 16.25
N GLY A 278 -15.44 -13.45 16.57
CA GLY A 278 -15.58 -12.11 17.11
C GLY A 278 -14.88 -11.94 18.47
N LEU A 279 -15.01 -12.92 19.36
CA LEU A 279 -14.33 -12.94 20.67
C LEU A 279 -12.81 -12.93 20.51
N ILE A 280 -12.27 -13.78 19.64
CA ILE A 280 -10.82 -13.85 19.35
C ILE A 280 -10.30 -12.48 18.89
N LEU A 281 -10.91 -11.89 17.84
CA LEU A 281 -10.46 -10.62 17.28
C LEU A 281 -10.54 -9.47 18.31
N SER A 282 -11.64 -9.39 19.06
CA SER A 282 -11.80 -8.35 20.10
C SER A 282 -10.78 -8.50 21.22
N THR A 283 -10.45 -9.74 21.61
CA THR A 283 -9.42 -10.02 22.62
C THR A 283 -8.05 -9.57 22.16
N LEU A 284 -7.65 -9.93 20.94
CA LEU A 284 -6.37 -9.52 20.39
C LEU A 284 -6.22 -7.99 20.34
N MET A 285 -7.30 -7.28 19.97
CA MET A 285 -7.32 -5.82 19.99
C MET A 285 -7.16 -5.25 21.39
N LYS A 286 -7.90 -5.77 22.39
CA LYS A 286 -7.81 -5.34 23.79
C LYS A 286 -6.40 -5.54 24.36
N LEU A 287 -5.81 -6.72 24.14
CA LEU A 287 -4.47 -7.03 24.63
C LEU A 287 -3.40 -6.13 24.01
N LYS A 288 -3.51 -5.82 22.71
CA LYS A 288 -2.61 -4.85 22.06
C LYS A 288 -2.79 -3.43 22.62
N GLN A 289 -4.01 -3.00 22.88
CA GLN A 289 -4.28 -1.71 23.51
C GLN A 289 -3.62 -1.61 24.89
N ILE A 290 -3.72 -2.67 25.70
CA ILE A 290 -3.05 -2.75 27.02
C ILE A 290 -1.53 -2.68 26.86
N CYS A 291 -0.95 -3.42 25.88
CA CYS A 291 0.48 -3.37 25.61
C CYS A 291 0.97 -1.97 25.20
N ASN A 292 0.13 -1.16 24.55
CA ASN A 292 0.46 0.21 24.23
C ASN A 292 0.40 1.12 25.45
N HIS A 293 -0.78 1.24 26.05
CA HIS A 293 -0.99 2.09 27.23
C HIS A 293 -2.33 1.75 27.93
N PRO A 294 -2.39 1.72 29.27
CA PRO A 294 -3.63 1.43 30.02
C PRO A 294 -4.79 2.35 29.66
N ALA A 295 -4.56 3.64 29.53
CA ALA A 295 -5.60 4.62 29.19
C ALA A 295 -6.28 4.34 27.83
N GLN A 296 -5.57 3.71 26.89
CA GLN A 296 -6.14 3.32 25.61
C GLN A 296 -7.19 2.20 25.77
N PHE A 297 -6.92 1.24 26.64
CA PHE A 297 -7.83 0.13 26.90
C PHE A 297 -9.01 0.55 27.79
N LEU A 298 -8.73 1.31 28.86
CA LEU A 298 -9.73 1.73 29.85
C LEU A 298 -10.74 2.72 29.28
N GLN A 299 -10.32 3.63 28.39
CA GLN A 299 -11.14 4.69 27.78
C GLN A 299 -11.90 5.55 28.82
N ASP A 300 -11.27 5.74 29.98
CA ASP A 300 -11.83 6.41 31.17
C ASP A 300 -11.32 7.85 31.33
N ASN A 301 -10.67 8.41 30.30
CA ASN A 301 -9.99 9.70 30.31
C ASN A 301 -8.85 9.79 31.36
N SER A 302 -8.34 8.66 31.82
CA SER A 302 -7.17 8.64 32.71
C SER A 302 -5.93 9.19 31.97
N GLU A 303 -4.96 9.66 32.77
CA GLU A 303 -3.77 10.31 32.28
C GLU A 303 -2.96 9.40 31.35
N PHE A 304 -2.53 9.96 30.21
CA PHE A 304 -1.64 9.31 29.25
C PHE A 304 -0.20 9.71 29.58
N SER A 305 0.44 8.99 30.53
CA SER A 305 1.75 9.31 31.04
C SER A 305 2.77 8.19 30.85
N THR A 306 4.06 8.54 30.88
CA THR A 306 5.18 7.62 30.67
C THR A 306 5.33 6.59 31.78
N GLU A 307 4.92 6.91 33.01
CA GLU A 307 4.98 6.00 34.17
C GLU A 307 4.06 4.78 34.02
N ARG A 308 3.00 4.93 33.23
CA ARG A 308 2.02 3.87 33.01
C ARG A 308 2.36 2.96 31.83
N SER A 309 3.39 3.28 31.01
CA SER A 309 3.80 2.48 29.86
C SER A 309 5.28 2.63 29.59
N HIS A 310 6.07 1.58 29.83
CA HIS A 310 7.49 1.56 29.48
C HIS A 310 7.73 1.71 27.98
N LYS A 311 6.75 1.27 27.14
CA LYS A 311 6.80 1.48 25.70
C LYS A 311 6.72 2.96 25.35
N LEU A 312 5.82 3.72 26.00
CA LEU A 312 5.70 5.16 25.81
C LEU A 312 6.94 5.89 26.34
N SER A 313 7.41 5.53 27.54
CA SER A 313 8.65 6.11 28.13
C SER A 313 9.81 5.96 27.16
N ARG A 314 10.05 4.76 26.65
CA ARG A 314 11.15 4.52 25.71
C ARG A 314 10.99 5.24 24.38
N LEU A 315 9.76 5.35 23.85
CA LEU A 315 9.49 6.14 22.65
C LEU A 315 9.85 7.61 22.87
N VAL A 316 9.42 8.20 24.00
CA VAL A 316 9.64 9.62 24.31
C VAL A 316 11.13 9.92 24.46
N GLU A 317 11.89 9.07 25.14
CA GLU A 317 13.35 9.20 25.28
C GLU A 317 14.04 9.23 23.90
N MET A 318 13.69 8.29 23.02
CA MET A 318 14.30 8.20 21.69
C MET A 318 13.86 9.33 20.75
N VAL A 319 12.64 9.83 20.89
CA VAL A 319 12.16 11.00 20.15
C VAL A 319 12.92 12.26 20.58
N ASP A 320 13.10 12.46 21.88
CA ASP A 320 13.85 13.60 22.44
C ASP A 320 15.30 13.58 21.97
N GLU A 321 15.95 12.42 22.00
CA GLU A 321 17.32 12.22 21.49
C GLU A 321 17.41 12.61 20.01
N ALA A 322 16.56 12.00 19.15
CA ALA A 322 16.59 12.25 17.71
C ALA A 322 16.29 13.73 17.34
N VAL A 323 15.30 14.34 17.99
CA VAL A 323 14.96 15.75 17.76
C VAL A 323 16.10 16.68 18.23
N SER A 324 16.74 16.36 19.36
CA SER A 324 17.90 17.13 19.86
C SER A 324 19.10 17.07 18.92
N GLU A 325 19.26 15.97 18.19
CA GLU A 325 20.27 15.78 17.14
C GLU A 325 19.88 16.45 15.80
N GLY A 326 18.74 17.09 15.72
CA GLY A 326 18.23 17.74 14.50
C GLY A 326 17.65 16.75 13.48
N GLU A 327 17.26 15.55 13.92
CA GLU A 327 16.72 14.50 13.05
C GLU A 327 15.21 14.43 13.10
N SER A 328 14.59 14.30 11.92
CA SER A 328 13.14 14.16 11.78
C SER A 328 12.73 12.69 11.77
N LEU A 329 11.55 12.41 12.27
CA LEU A 329 11.13 11.03 12.48
C LEU A 329 9.65 10.77 12.16
N LEU A 330 9.33 9.48 11.90
CA LEU A 330 7.99 8.97 11.68
C LEU A 330 7.59 8.04 12.81
N ILE A 331 6.37 8.19 13.33
CA ILE A 331 5.79 7.25 14.31
C ILE A 331 4.54 6.65 13.70
N PHE A 332 4.49 5.32 13.62
CA PHE A 332 3.35 4.56 13.12
C PHE A 332 2.67 3.78 14.22
N SER A 333 1.34 3.84 14.27
CA SER A 333 0.50 2.95 15.07
C SER A 333 -0.74 2.52 14.26
N GLN A 334 -1.27 1.34 14.58
CA GLN A 334 -2.55 0.89 14.02
C GLN A 334 -3.75 1.62 14.64
N PHE A 335 -3.57 2.19 15.84
CA PHE A 335 -4.62 2.85 16.62
C PHE A 335 -4.56 4.36 16.48
N THR A 336 -5.62 4.95 15.97
CA THR A 336 -5.73 6.41 15.80
C THR A 336 -5.76 7.13 17.15
N GLU A 337 -6.37 6.52 18.16
CA GLU A 337 -6.46 7.05 19.52
C GLU A 337 -5.07 7.22 20.14
N VAL A 338 -4.20 6.21 19.99
CA VAL A 338 -2.80 6.30 20.47
C VAL A 338 -2.02 7.35 19.69
N CYS A 339 -2.18 7.41 18.36
CA CYS A 339 -1.51 8.43 17.56
C CYS A 339 -1.83 9.84 18.05
N GLU A 340 -3.09 10.10 18.37
CA GLU A 340 -3.54 11.40 18.87
C GLU A 340 -2.93 11.73 20.25
N GLN A 341 -2.92 10.75 21.16
CA GLN A 341 -2.36 10.96 22.51
C GLN A 341 -0.85 11.13 22.47
N VAL A 342 -0.14 10.34 21.65
CA VAL A 342 1.30 10.48 21.44
C VAL A 342 1.63 11.85 20.83
N GLU A 343 0.84 12.33 19.86
CA GLU A 343 1.02 13.66 19.28
C GLU A 343 0.89 14.75 20.34
N LYS A 344 -0.20 14.72 21.14
CA LYS A 344 -0.42 15.67 22.23
C LYS A 344 0.72 15.62 23.25
N TYR A 345 1.15 14.42 23.65
CA TYR A 345 2.22 14.25 24.64
C TYR A 345 3.54 14.84 24.13
N ILE A 346 3.97 14.49 22.92
CA ILE A 346 5.22 14.96 22.33
C ILE A 346 5.20 16.49 22.17
N LYS A 347 4.11 17.02 21.63
CA LYS A 347 3.94 18.46 21.41
C LYS A 347 4.04 19.28 22.70
N HIS A 348 3.42 18.81 23.79
CA HIS A 348 3.39 19.54 25.05
C HIS A 348 4.66 19.36 25.87
N ASN A 349 5.23 18.15 25.93
CA ASN A 349 6.36 17.83 26.78
C ASN A 349 7.72 18.08 26.11
N LEU A 350 7.85 17.76 24.80
CA LEU A 350 9.11 17.97 24.08
C LEU A 350 9.15 19.28 23.29
N ARG A 351 8.01 19.97 23.18
CA ARG A 351 7.88 21.29 22.48
C ARG A 351 8.40 21.28 21.04
N CYS A 352 8.36 20.13 20.38
CA CYS A 352 8.78 20.00 18.99
C CYS A 352 7.60 20.09 18.01
N ASN A 353 7.91 20.37 16.75
CA ASN A 353 6.90 20.41 15.70
C ASN A 353 6.35 19.01 15.43
N THR A 354 5.03 18.88 15.45
CA THR A 354 4.33 17.63 15.23
C THR A 354 3.33 17.73 14.09
N TYR A 355 3.21 16.66 13.30
CA TYR A 355 2.19 16.49 12.26
C TYR A 355 1.44 15.19 12.52
N TYR A 356 0.12 15.20 12.47
CA TYR A 356 -0.70 14.01 12.67
C TYR A 356 -1.58 13.74 11.47
N LEU A 357 -1.35 12.56 10.81
CA LEU A 357 -2.08 12.11 9.64
C LEU A 357 -2.89 10.83 9.95
N HIS A 358 -4.20 10.90 9.73
CA HIS A 358 -5.13 9.80 9.90
C HIS A 358 -6.11 9.69 8.72
N GLY A 359 -6.94 8.64 8.70
CA GLY A 359 -7.87 8.38 7.60
C GLY A 359 -8.91 9.48 7.33
N GLY A 360 -9.26 10.28 8.34
CA GLY A 360 -10.17 11.43 8.25
C GLY A 360 -9.51 12.74 7.80
N THR A 361 -8.19 12.78 7.61
CA THR A 361 -7.49 14.00 7.17
C THR A 361 -7.85 14.32 5.73
N SER A 362 -8.37 15.53 5.48
CA SER A 362 -8.72 15.99 4.14
C SER A 362 -7.49 16.06 3.22
N ARG A 363 -7.70 15.87 1.91
CA ARG A 363 -6.62 15.89 0.92
C ARG A 363 -5.79 17.17 0.94
N PRO A 364 -6.38 18.40 0.96
CA PRO A 364 -5.58 19.62 1.01
C PRO A 364 -4.72 19.72 2.27
N ARG A 365 -5.27 19.35 3.45
CA ARG A 365 -4.53 19.35 4.71
C ARG A 365 -3.38 18.33 4.70
N ARG A 366 -3.62 17.14 4.11
CA ARG A 366 -2.58 16.11 3.93
C ARG A 366 -1.42 16.64 3.09
N GLU A 367 -1.72 17.24 1.93
CA GLU A 367 -0.71 17.78 1.02
C GLU A 367 0.09 18.89 1.70
N LYS A 368 -0.58 19.80 2.42
CA LYS A 368 0.05 20.88 3.18
C LYS A 368 1.03 20.33 4.23
N MET A 369 0.60 19.39 5.08
CA MET A 369 1.46 18.80 6.12
C MET A 369 2.68 18.09 5.52
N ILE A 370 2.52 17.36 4.42
CA ILE A 370 3.63 16.68 3.76
C ILE A 370 4.62 17.70 3.19
N THR A 371 4.15 18.77 2.57
CA THR A 371 5.01 19.83 2.01
C THR A 371 5.79 20.52 3.12
N GLU A 372 5.11 20.97 4.18
CA GLU A 372 5.75 21.62 5.32
C GLU A 372 6.78 20.71 6.01
N PHE A 373 6.47 19.43 6.20
CA PHE A 373 7.41 18.48 6.78
C PHE A 373 8.66 18.29 5.93
N GLN A 374 8.51 18.27 4.59
CA GLN A 374 9.59 18.01 3.64
C GLN A 374 10.47 19.24 3.35
N GLU A 375 10.10 20.43 3.81
CA GLU A 375 10.92 21.62 3.60
C GLU A 375 12.28 21.48 4.30
N PRO A 376 13.40 21.69 3.58
CA PRO A 376 14.75 21.48 4.12
C PRO A 376 15.09 22.37 5.32
N ASP A 377 14.60 23.60 5.31
CA ASP A 377 14.95 24.64 6.30
C ASP A 377 14.07 24.58 7.57
N THR A 378 13.12 23.64 7.66
CA THR A 378 12.34 23.45 8.87
C THR A 378 13.12 22.65 9.91
N GLU A 379 12.91 22.99 11.19
CA GLU A 379 13.46 22.26 12.33
C GLU A 379 13.08 20.77 12.31
N ALA A 380 13.83 19.97 13.10
CA ALA A 380 13.50 18.57 13.33
C ALA A 380 12.02 18.41 13.76
N SER A 381 11.33 17.49 13.14
CA SER A 381 9.88 17.38 13.30
C SER A 381 9.46 15.91 13.42
N VAL A 382 8.36 15.70 14.13
CA VAL A 382 7.76 14.37 14.33
C VAL A 382 6.50 14.24 13.47
N PHE A 383 6.47 13.25 12.58
CA PHE A 383 5.28 12.96 11.79
C PHE A 383 4.63 11.66 12.29
N ILE A 384 3.45 11.77 12.88
CA ILE A 384 2.70 10.67 13.45
C ILE A 384 1.62 10.22 12.46
N LEU A 385 1.56 8.92 12.16
CA LEU A 385 0.71 8.38 11.12
C LEU A 385 -0.04 7.14 11.60
N SER A 386 -1.33 7.07 11.34
CA SER A 386 -1.99 5.77 11.40
C SER A 386 -1.49 4.88 10.26
N LEU A 387 -1.24 3.60 10.53
CA LEU A 387 -0.70 2.65 9.54
C LEU A 387 -1.53 2.62 8.25
N LYS A 388 -2.86 2.68 8.34
CA LYS A 388 -3.74 2.71 7.18
C LYS A 388 -3.61 4.00 6.37
N ALA A 389 -3.44 5.15 7.01
CA ALA A 389 -3.30 6.44 6.34
C ALA A 389 -1.88 6.64 5.79
N GLY A 390 -0.86 6.17 6.51
CA GLY A 390 0.53 6.21 6.09
C GLY A 390 0.88 5.19 4.99
N GLY A 391 0.06 4.16 4.83
CA GLY A 391 0.31 3.05 3.90
C GLY A 391 0.29 3.41 2.41
N VAL A 392 -0.16 4.60 1.99
CA VAL A 392 -0.43 4.86 0.57
C VAL A 392 0.22 6.16 0.06
N GLY A 393 1.16 6.01 -0.88
CA GLY A 393 1.56 7.01 -1.88
C GLY A 393 2.23 8.29 -1.40
N ILE A 394 2.63 8.42 -0.13
CA ILE A 394 3.34 9.59 0.39
C ILE A 394 4.86 9.36 0.42
N THR A 395 5.62 10.44 0.30
CA THR A 395 7.08 10.44 0.41
C THR A 395 7.47 11.34 1.58
N LEU A 396 8.27 10.83 2.52
CA LEU A 396 8.67 11.51 3.75
C LEU A 396 10.17 11.27 3.99
N THR A 397 10.99 11.55 2.97
CA THR A 397 12.44 11.28 2.95
C THR A 397 13.25 12.22 3.83
N LYS A 398 12.67 13.28 4.37
CA LYS A 398 13.33 14.09 5.41
C LYS A 398 13.52 13.27 6.69
N ALA A 399 12.60 12.34 7.00
CA ALA A 399 12.73 11.48 8.16
C ALA A 399 13.76 10.37 7.92
N ASN A 400 14.60 10.15 8.90
CA ASN A 400 15.57 9.05 8.92
C ASN A 400 15.37 8.08 10.11
N HIS A 401 14.49 8.39 11.06
CA HIS A 401 14.02 7.47 12.08
C HIS A 401 12.56 7.07 11.82
N VAL A 402 12.26 5.78 11.95
CA VAL A 402 10.90 5.23 11.77
C VAL A 402 10.58 4.34 12.96
N PHE A 403 9.54 4.71 13.71
CA PHE A 403 9.07 3.98 14.87
C PHE A 403 7.76 3.26 14.55
N HIS A 404 7.72 1.95 14.73
CA HIS A 404 6.50 1.15 14.78
C HIS A 404 6.14 0.92 16.25
N PHE A 405 5.19 1.69 16.77
CA PHE A 405 4.81 1.69 18.18
C PHE A 405 4.10 0.41 18.59
N ASP A 406 3.37 -0.21 17.67
CA ASP A 406 2.77 -1.53 17.83
C ASP A 406 3.07 -2.42 16.61
N ARG A 407 3.08 -3.73 16.84
CA ARG A 407 3.35 -4.71 15.79
C ARG A 407 2.10 -5.00 14.98
N TRP A 408 2.25 -5.04 13.65
CA TRP A 408 1.21 -5.49 12.75
C TRP A 408 1.42 -6.96 12.38
N TRP A 409 0.32 -7.71 12.23
CA TRP A 409 0.37 -9.13 11.86
C TRP A 409 1.05 -9.37 10.52
N ASN A 410 0.83 -8.46 9.56
CA ASN A 410 1.41 -8.53 8.24
C ASN A 410 2.66 -7.64 8.14
N PRO A 411 3.88 -8.21 8.11
CA PRO A 411 5.11 -7.44 8.01
C PRO A 411 5.20 -6.60 6.72
N ALA A 412 4.44 -6.96 5.66
CA ALA A 412 4.41 -6.16 4.45
C ALA A 412 3.81 -4.77 4.66
N VAL A 413 2.84 -4.62 5.58
CA VAL A 413 2.24 -3.32 5.94
C VAL A 413 3.26 -2.46 6.69
N GLU A 414 4.01 -3.03 7.66
CA GLU A 414 5.10 -2.32 8.34
C GLU A 414 6.19 -1.88 7.35
N ASN A 415 6.60 -2.78 6.45
CA ASN A 415 7.59 -2.46 5.42
C ASN A 415 7.09 -1.37 4.47
N GLN A 416 5.81 -1.39 4.10
CA GLN A 416 5.19 -0.36 3.29
C GLN A 416 5.19 1.01 3.99
N ALA A 417 4.95 1.04 5.30
CA ALA A 417 5.03 2.25 6.10
C ALA A 417 6.50 2.76 6.18
N THR A 418 7.46 1.90 6.49
CA THR A 418 8.89 2.22 6.49
C THR A 418 9.37 2.78 5.15
N ASP A 419 8.85 2.26 4.05
CA ASP A 419 9.17 2.71 2.68
C ASP A 419 8.73 4.15 2.37
N ARG A 420 8.09 4.86 3.29
CA ARG A 420 7.84 6.31 3.18
C ARG A 420 9.10 7.13 3.42
N ALA A 421 9.93 6.72 4.35
CA ALA A 421 11.25 7.31 4.64
C ALA A 421 12.35 6.67 3.77
N PHE A 422 12.36 5.34 3.67
CA PHE A 422 13.35 4.58 2.90
C PHE A 422 12.96 4.49 1.43
N ARG A 423 13.16 5.58 0.69
CA ARG A 423 12.75 5.73 -0.71
C ARG A 423 13.82 6.51 -1.49
N ILE A 424 13.80 6.43 -2.82
CA ILE A 424 14.64 7.25 -3.71
C ILE A 424 14.52 8.73 -3.32
N GLY A 425 15.65 9.38 -3.11
CA GLY A 425 15.75 10.74 -2.56
C GLY A 425 16.09 10.79 -1.07
N GLN A 426 16.18 9.65 -0.38
CA GLN A 426 16.72 9.57 0.96
C GLN A 426 18.26 9.70 0.92
N GLN A 427 18.82 10.57 1.74
CA GLN A 427 20.25 10.85 1.80
C GLN A 427 20.92 10.34 3.08
N LYS A 428 20.13 10.05 4.12
CA LYS A 428 20.60 9.57 5.42
C LYS A 428 20.27 8.10 5.63
N ASN A 429 21.07 7.40 6.44
CA ASN A 429 20.71 6.05 6.89
C ASN A 429 19.37 6.07 7.60
N VAL A 430 18.54 5.06 7.33
CA VAL A 430 17.20 4.96 7.94
C VAL A 430 17.22 3.93 9.05
N PHE A 431 16.93 4.38 10.26
CA PHE A 431 16.82 3.56 11.46
C PHE A 431 15.37 3.21 11.72
N VAL A 432 15.06 1.91 11.74
CA VAL A 432 13.70 1.41 11.93
C VAL A 432 13.61 0.72 13.29
N HIS A 433 12.77 1.25 14.15
CA HIS A 433 12.56 0.79 15.52
C HIS A 433 11.19 0.14 15.65
N LYS A 434 11.17 -1.13 16.06
CA LYS A 434 9.94 -1.93 16.22
C LYS A 434 9.75 -2.30 17.67
N PHE A 435 8.76 -1.73 18.33
CA PHE A 435 8.46 -2.03 19.72
C PHE A 435 7.77 -3.38 19.87
N VAL A 436 8.19 -4.12 20.90
CA VAL A 436 7.67 -5.44 21.26
C VAL A 436 7.54 -5.53 22.78
N ALA A 437 6.34 -5.71 23.29
CA ALA A 437 6.11 -5.97 24.70
C ALA A 437 6.45 -7.43 25.04
N ILE A 438 7.45 -7.64 25.89
CA ILE A 438 7.96 -8.97 26.29
C ILE A 438 6.89 -9.72 27.10
N GLY A 439 6.85 -11.05 26.97
CA GLY A 439 5.93 -11.91 27.70
C GLY A 439 4.49 -11.84 27.23
N THR A 440 4.20 -11.09 26.19
CA THR A 440 2.84 -10.85 25.68
C THR A 440 2.60 -11.48 24.31
N LEU A 441 1.38 -11.30 23.81
CA LEU A 441 1.04 -11.67 22.44
C LEU A 441 1.92 -10.97 21.39
N GLU A 442 2.47 -9.77 21.66
CA GLU A 442 3.33 -9.07 20.68
C GLU A 442 4.64 -9.82 20.44
N GLU A 443 5.25 -10.35 21.49
CA GLU A 443 6.46 -11.18 21.39
C GLU A 443 6.19 -12.46 20.57
N LYS A 444 5.06 -13.12 20.85
CA LYS A 444 4.67 -14.33 20.12
C LYS A 444 4.38 -14.04 18.65
N ILE A 445 3.72 -12.91 18.34
CA ILE A 445 3.52 -12.44 16.97
C ILE A 445 4.88 -12.20 16.29
N ASP A 446 5.79 -11.53 16.98
CA ASP A 446 7.12 -11.25 16.44
C ASP A 446 7.88 -12.53 16.12
N GLN A 447 7.85 -13.52 17.02
CA GLN A 447 8.42 -14.84 16.80
C GLN A 447 7.81 -15.52 15.58
N MET A 448 6.49 -15.52 15.45
CA MET A 448 5.78 -16.14 14.32
C MET A 448 6.12 -15.45 12.99
N ILE A 449 6.28 -14.12 12.97
CA ILE A 449 6.73 -13.37 11.79
C ILE A 449 8.14 -13.81 11.38
N GLU A 450 9.06 -13.99 12.34
CA GLU A 450 10.43 -14.45 12.05
C GLU A 450 10.47 -15.90 11.54
N ASP A 451 9.70 -16.78 12.14
CA ASP A 451 9.61 -18.16 11.70
C ASP A 451 9.00 -18.27 10.29
N THR A 452 7.99 -17.45 10.01
CA THR A 452 7.39 -17.35 8.68
C THR A 452 8.38 -16.80 7.65
N LYS A 453 9.21 -15.81 7.99
CA LYS A 453 10.26 -15.33 7.10
C LYS A 453 11.29 -16.41 6.75
N LYS A 454 11.66 -17.24 7.71
CA LYS A 454 12.60 -18.36 7.50
C LYS A 454 12.00 -19.46 6.61
N LEU A 455 10.68 -19.68 6.71
CA LEU A 455 9.95 -20.69 5.95
C LEU A 455 9.50 -20.18 4.57
N SER A 456 9.29 -18.87 4.42
CA SER A 456 8.65 -18.28 3.24
C SER A 456 9.58 -17.78 2.15
N ALA A 457 10.54 -18.58 1.78
CA ALA A 457 10.69 -18.74 0.33
C ALA A 457 9.42 -19.38 -0.29
N SER A 458 8.47 -19.87 0.48
CA SER A 458 7.20 -20.48 0.06
C SER A 458 6.02 -19.80 0.76
N VAL A 459 5.22 -19.12 -0.02
CA VAL A 459 3.80 -18.77 0.11
C VAL A 459 3.13 -19.14 1.44
N VAL A 460 3.14 -18.23 2.43
CA VAL A 460 2.28 -18.32 3.61
C VAL A 460 1.46 -17.04 3.71
N GLY A 461 0.14 -17.20 3.81
CA GLY A 461 -0.81 -16.11 3.93
C GLY A 461 -0.62 -15.31 5.24
N ASN A 462 -0.60 -14.00 5.09
CA ASN A 462 -0.36 -13.04 6.17
C ASN A 462 -1.64 -12.28 6.55
N ASP A 463 -2.80 -12.97 6.64
CA ASP A 463 -4.07 -12.38 7.05
C ASP A 463 -4.44 -12.79 8.48
N GLU A 464 -5.08 -11.90 9.22
CA GLU A 464 -5.58 -12.13 10.58
C GLU A 464 -6.59 -13.30 10.66
N SER A 465 -7.13 -13.75 9.53
CA SER A 465 -8.12 -14.84 9.47
C SER A 465 -7.61 -16.15 10.06
N TRP A 466 -6.33 -16.48 9.93
CA TRP A 466 -5.75 -17.71 10.49
C TRP A 466 -5.81 -17.72 12.03
N LEU A 467 -5.74 -16.54 12.69
CA LEU A 467 -5.86 -16.43 14.15
C LEU A 467 -7.25 -16.88 14.62
N THR A 468 -8.28 -16.65 13.81
CA THR A 468 -9.64 -17.08 14.13
C THR A 468 -9.87 -18.57 13.88
N GLU A 469 -8.93 -19.23 13.20
CA GLU A 469 -8.96 -20.66 12.89
C GLU A 469 -8.14 -21.50 13.90
N LEU A 470 -7.37 -20.85 14.79
CA LEU A 470 -6.68 -21.53 15.89
C LEU A 470 -7.69 -22.26 16.78
N ASP A 471 -7.35 -23.45 17.26
CA ASP A 471 -8.12 -24.10 18.31
C ASP A 471 -8.02 -23.32 19.64
N ASN A 472 -8.82 -23.70 20.64
CA ASN A 472 -8.86 -22.97 21.88
C ASN A 472 -7.56 -23.05 22.67
N ASP A 473 -6.84 -24.15 22.60
CA ASP A 473 -5.59 -24.33 23.34
C ASP A 473 -4.45 -23.54 22.71
N ALA A 474 -4.34 -23.57 21.38
CA ALA A 474 -3.37 -22.75 20.65
C ALA A 474 -3.64 -21.24 20.85
N PHE A 475 -4.91 -20.83 20.87
CA PHE A 475 -5.26 -19.45 21.15
C PHE A 475 -4.94 -19.03 22.59
N LYS A 476 -5.24 -19.86 23.60
CA LYS A 476 -4.85 -19.63 25.00
C LYS A 476 -3.33 -19.49 25.12
N GLN A 477 -2.57 -20.38 24.48
CA GLN A 477 -1.11 -20.28 24.47
C GLN A 477 -0.63 -18.97 23.83
N LEU A 478 -1.28 -18.51 22.76
CA LEU A 478 -0.95 -17.24 22.08
C LEU A 478 -1.13 -16.04 23.00
N ILE A 479 -2.21 -15.98 23.78
CA ILE A 479 -2.55 -14.83 24.63
C ILE A 479 -1.99 -14.91 26.05
N ALA A 480 -1.46 -16.06 26.47
CA ALA A 480 -0.93 -16.24 27.84
C ALA A 480 0.17 -15.23 28.16
N LEU A 481 0.09 -14.60 29.34
CA LEU A 481 1.13 -13.71 29.84
C LEU A 481 2.27 -14.52 30.50
N ASN A 482 3.51 -14.23 30.09
CA ASN A 482 4.68 -14.78 30.75
C ASN A 482 5.09 -13.87 31.92
N LYS A 483 4.82 -14.32 33.18
CA LYS A 483 5.06 -13.51 34.38
C LYS A 483 6.54 -13.20 34.66
N SER A 484 7.46 -13.98 34.12
CA SER A 484 8.90 -13.72 34.27
C SER A 484 9.37 -12.48 33.52
N ALA A 485 8.52 -11.93 32.64
CA ALA A 485 8.81 -10.73 31.85
C ALA A 485 8.27 -9.43 32.47
N ILE A 486 7.65 -9.49 33.64
CA ILE A 486 7.19 -8.33 34.40
C ILE A 486 8.35 -7.89 35.30
N LEU A 487 8.84 -6.66 35.11
CA LEU A 487 9.79 -6.08 36.06
C LEU A 487 9.10 -5.80 37.38
N GLU A 488 9.71 -6.23 38.49
CA GLU A 488 9.26 -5.96 39.87
C GLU A 488 9.28 -4.46 40.20
#